data_7ef83eec891e41a4afe2fd757c64d090
#
_entry.id   7ef83eec891e41a4afe2fd757c64d090
#
_cell.length_a   1.000
_cell.length_b   1.000
_cell.length_c   1.000
_cell.angle_alpha   90.00
_cell.angle_beta   90.00
_cell.angle_gamma   90.00
#
_symmetry.space_group_name_H-M   'P 1'
#
loop_
_entity.id
_entity.type
_entity.pdbx_description
1 polymer ?
#
loop_
_entity_poly.entity_id
_entity_poly.type
_entity_poly.pdbx_seq_one_letter_code
_entity_poly.pdbx_strand_id
1 'polypeptide(L)'
;MFDVDDIRDWRGLPVVDKDGGKIGKLEAVYFDTATEEPTFATVKVGLPGGGRLVFVPLAGARVSPSHLRVIVDKKTAKDAPSIGTDGELEAAGEPGIYGHYGLDYQVGANGERRLGRR
;
A
#
# COMPACT_ATOMS: atom_id res chain seq x y z
N MET A 1 -4.49 15.53 0.24
CA MET A 1 -4.05 14.89 1.50
C MET A 1 -5.16 14.05 2.08
N PHE A 2 -4.82 12.93 2.69
CA PHE A 2 -5.80 12.02 3.26
C PHE A 2 -6.03 12.34 4.73
N ASP A 3 -7.30 12.29 5.15
CA ASP A 3 -7.64 12.42 6.55
C ASP A 3 -7.39 11.07 7.23
N VAL A 4 -6.56 11.07 8.27
CA VAL A 4 -6.17 9.86 8.99
C VAL A 4 -7.39 9.15 9.60
N ASP A 5 -8.40 9.92 10.01
CA ASP A 5 -9.60 9.33 10.62
C ASP A 5 -10.45 8.58 9.62
N ASP A 6 -10.40 8.95 8.33
CA ASP A 6 -11.18 8.31 7.27
C ASP A 6 -10.55 7.00 6.79
N ILE A 7 -9.27 6.78 7.06
CA ILE A 7 -8.55 5.60 6.59
C ILE A 7 -9.17 4.30 7.09
N ARG A 8 -9.76 4.31 8.28
CA ARG A 8 -10.41 3.12 8.84
C ARG A 8 -11.56 2.62 7.97
N ASP A 9 -12.24 3.54 7.28
CA ASP A 9 -13.38 3.21 6.44
C ASP A 9 -12.96 2.69 5.06
N TRP A 10 -11.67 2.77 4.75
CA TRP A 10 -11.16 2.32 3.45
C TRP A 10 -10.97 0.82 3.36
N ARG A 11 -10.91 0.13 4.50
CA ARG A 11 -10.68 -1.31 4.51
C ARG A 11 -11.79 -2.05 3.75
N GLY A 12 -11.38 -2.90 2.82
CA GLY A 12 -12.31 -3.61 1.97
C GLY A 12 -12.71 -2.87 0.70
N LEU A 13 -12.35 -1.60 0.54
CA LEU A 13 -12.63 -0.88 -0.69
C LEU A 13 -11.92 -1.52 -1.88
N PRO A 14 -12.55 -1.60 -3.04
CA PRO A 14 -11.85 -1.96 -4.25
C PRO A 14 -10.74 -0.94 -4.55
N VAL A 15 -9.58 -1.44 -4.94
CA VAL A 15 -8.46 -0.60 -5.37
C VAL A 15 -8.31 -0.76 -6.87
N VAL A 16 -8.36 0.36 -7.60
CA VAL A 16 -8.25 0.35 -9.05
C VAL A 16 -6.98 1.10 -9.47
N ASP A 17 -6.48 0.76 -10.65
CA ASP A 17 -5.28 1.38 -11.18
C ASP A 17 -5.61 2.73 -11.84
N LYS A 18 -4.58 3.35 -12.43
CA LYS A 18 -4.72 4.66 -13.07
C LYS A 18 -5.78 4.68 -14.18
N ASP A 19 -6.07 3.55 -14.80
CA ASP A 19 -7.03 3.41 -15.89
C ASP A 19 -8.38 2.82 -15.44
N GLY A 20 -8.54 2.59 -14.14
CA GLY A 20 -9.77 2.04 -13.60
C GLY A 20 -9.80 0.52 -13.52
N GLY A 21 -8.71 -0.17 -13.86
CA GLY A 21 -8.64 -1.63 -13.76
C GLY A 21 -8.52 -2.08 -12.30
N LYS A 22 -9.33 -3.06 -11.90
CA LYS A 22 -9.31 -3.52 -10.51
C LYS A 22 -8.04 -4.30 -10.20
N ILE A 23 -7.34 -3.87 -9.13
CA ILE A 23 -6.15 -4.56 -8.62
C ILE A 23 -6.57 -5.58 -7.57
N GLY A 24 -7.39 -5.18 -6.63
CA GLY A 24 -7.84 -6.03 -5.53
C GLY A 24 -8.62 -5.21 -4.51
N LYS A 25 -8.63 -5.67 -3.27
CA LYS A 25 -9.29 -4.97 -2.16
C LYS A 25 -8.26 -4.47 -1.16
N LEU A 26 -8.48 -3.28 -0.63
CA LEU A 26 -7.60 -2.69 0.35
C LEU A 26 -7.65 -3.49 1.65
N GLU A 27 -6.48 -3.87 2.16
CA GLU A 27 -6.36 -4.60 3.42
C GLU A 27 -5.96 -3.67 4.56
N ALA A 28 -4.94 -2.84 4.36
CA ALA A 28 -4.46 -1.94 5.40
C ALA A 28 -3.75 -0.74 4.76
N VAL A 29 -3.54 0.29 5.56
CA VAL A 29 -2.76 1.46 5.17
C VAL A 29 -1.49 1.48 6.02
N TYR A 30 -0.37 1.77 5.37
CA TYR A 30 0.92 1.94 6.04
C TYR A 30 1.29 3.40 6.01
N PHE A 31 1.73 3.91 7.13
CA PHE A 31 2.11 5.31 7.27
C PHE A 31 3.61 5.43 7.49
N ASP A 32 4.16 6.59 7.14
CA ASP A 32 5.56 6.91 7.40
C ASP A 32 5.73 7.18 8.89
N THR A 33 6.64 6.47 9.55
CA THR A 33 6.81 6.61 11.00
C THR A 33 7.41 7.95 11.41
N ALA A 34 8.07 8.65 10.48
CA ALA A 34 8.64 9.97 10.77
C ALA A 34 7.63 11.09 10.57
N THR A 35 6.78 11.02 9.54
CA THR A 35 5.84 12.08 9.20
C THR A 35 4.41 11.75 9.63
N GLU A 36 4.13 10.48 9.91
CA GLU A 36 2.80 9.95 10.22
C GLU A 36 1.81 10.08 9.05
N GLU A 37 2.31 10.31 7.85
CA GLU A 37 1.47 10.41 6.67
C GLU A 37 1.25 9.03 6.03
N PRO A 38 0.03 8.76 5.50
CA PRO A 38 -0.21 7.54 4.74
C PRO A 38 0.69 7.49 3.51
N THR A 39 1.41 6.37 3.35
CA THR A 39 2.43 6.24 2.31
C THR A 39 2.11 5.13 1.33
N PHE A 40 1.67 3.97 1.84
CA PHE A 40 1.33 2.80 1.04
C PHE A 40 0.05 2.19 1.53
N ALA A 41 -0.63 1.48 0.64
CA ALA A 41 -1.72 0.58 1.03
C ALA A 41 -1.34 -0.83 0.63
N THR A 42 -1.77 -1.81 1.43
CA THR A 42 -1.69 -3.21 1.01
C THR A 42 -3.00 -3.59 0.36
N VAL A 43 -2.90 -4.29 -0.76
CA VAL A 43 -4.03 -4.72 -1.56
C VAL A 43 -4.00 -6.23 -1.68
N LYS A 44 -5.13 -6.87 -1.37
CA LYS A 44 -5.24 -8.32 -1.44
C LYS A 44 -5.48 -8.75 -2.88
N VAL A 45 -4.58 -9.58 -3.41
CA VAL A 45 -4.64 -10.09 -4.79
C VAL A 45 -4.49 -11.62 -4.78
N GLY A 46 -4.79 -12.24 -5.91
CA GLY A 46 -4.61 -13.69 -6.06
C GLY A 46 -5.75 -14.54 -5.51
N LEU A 47 -6.92 -13.97 -5.29
CA LEU A 47 -8.09 -14.70 -4.81
C LEU A 47 -8.94 -15.21 -5.97
N PRO A 48 -9.71 -16.34 -5.77
CA PRO A 48 -9.70 -17.25 -4.63
C PRO A 48 -8.54 -18.24 -4.68
N GLY A 49 -8.31 -18.96 -3.57
CA GLY A 49 -7.33 -20.03 -3.59
C GLY A 49 -5.93 -19.60 -3.15
N GLY A 50 -5.84 -18.91 -2.08
CA GLY A 50 -4.62 -18.33 -1.59
C GLY A 50 -4.67 -16.84 -1.86
N GLY A 51 -3.60 -16.19 -1.75
CA GLY A 51 -3.56 -14.76 -1.96
C GLY A 51 -2.31 -14.18 -1.36
N ARG A 52 -2.06 -12.94 -1.70
CA ARG A 52 -0.96 -12.20 -1.14
C ARG A 52 -1.33 -10.74 -1.05
N LEU A 53 -0.57 -10.00 -0.29
CA LEU A 53 -0.76 -8.56 -0.17
C LEU A 53 0.37 -7.87 -0.92
N VAL A 54 0.01 -6.99 -1.86
CA VAL A 54 0.98 -6.16 -2.57
C VAL A 54 0.86 -4.73 -2.06
N PHE A 55 1.98 -4.02 -2.07
CA PHE A 55 2.00 -2.62 -1.64
C PHE A 55 1.82 -1.71 -2.85
N VAL A 56 0.94 -0.72 -2.72
CA VAL A 56 0.76 0.31 -3.74
C VAL A 56 0.96 1.69 -3.11
N PRO A 57 1.60 2.63 -3.83
CA PRO A 57 1.84 3.96 -3.27
C PRO A 57 0.54 4.76 -3.21
N LEU A 58 0.39 5.56 -2.17
CA LEU A 58 -0.76 6.43 -1.99
C LEU A 58 -0.54 7.84 -2.52
N ALA A 59 0.69 8.20 -2.89
CA ALA A 59 0.96 9.49 -3.47
C ALA A 59 0.11 9.68 -4.74
N GLY A 60 -0.65 10.76 -4.79
CA GLY A 60 -1.52 11.05 -5.93
C GLY A 60 -2.78 10.20 -6.03
N ALA A 61 -3.03 9.30 -5.08
CA ALA A 61 -4.21 8.48 -5.09
C ALA A 61 -5.46 9.30 -4.80
N ARG A 62 -6.61 8.83 -5.27
CA ARG A 62 -7.90 9.48 -5.04
C ARG A 62 -8.88 8.47 -4.45
N VAL A 63 -9.52 8.85 -3.36
CA VAL A 63 -10.52 8.02 -2.71
C VAL A 63 -11.91 8.53 -3.06
N SER A 64 -12.83 7.60 -3.31
CA SER A 64 -14.25 7.88 -3.47
C SER A 64 -15.03 6.93 -2.57
N PRO A 65 -16.34 7.11 -2.39
CA PRO A 65 -17.11 6.17 -1.59
C PRO A 65 -17.07 4.73 -2.09
N SER A 66 -16.80 4.51 -3.37
CA SER A 66 -16.85 3.18 -3.99
C SER A 66 -15.49 2.53 -4.23
N HIS A 67 -14.40 3.30 -4.24
CA HIS A 67 -13.09 2.73 -4.57
C HIS A 67 -11.95 3.70 -4.25
N LEU A 68 -10.73 3.15 -4.21
CA LEU A 68 -9.49 3.92 -4.16
C LEU A 68 -8.78 3.77 -5.51
N ARG A 69 -8.47 4.88 -6.18
CA ARG A 69 -7.71 4.87 -7.42
C ARG A 69 -6.27 5.28 -7.15
N VAL A 70 -5.33 4.40 -7.53
CA VAL A 70 -3.89 4.68 -7.38
C VAL A 70 -3.32 5.11 -8.73
N ILE A 71 -2.11 5.72 -8.70
CA ILE A 71 -1.52 6.29 -9.92
C ILE A 71 -0.71 5.30 -10.74
N VAL A 72 -0.49 4.10 -10.24
CA VAL A 72 0.29 3.08 -10.94
C VAL A 72 -0.63 2.16 -11.74
N ASP A 73 -0.09 1.44 -12.72
CA ASP A 73 -0.89 0.51 -13.48
C ASP A 73 -0.99 -0.84 -12.75
N LYS A 74 -1.97 -1.62 -13.16
CA LYS A 74 -2.30 -2.90 -12.53
C LYS A 74 -1.12 -3.87 -12.57
N LYS A 75 -0.40 -3.94 -13.69
CA LYS A 75 0.71 -4.86 -13.84
C LYS A 75 1.84 -4.48 -12.87
N THR A 76 2.19 -3.20 -12.80
CA THR A 76 3.23 -2.72 -11.89
C THR A 76 2.85 -3.04 -10.45
N ALA A 77 1.58 -2.82 -10.09
CA ALA A 77 1.10 -3.12 -8.74
C ALA A 77 1.19 -4.60 -8.42
N LYS A 78 0.77 -5.46 -9.33
CA LYS A 78 0.79 -6.91 -9.10
C LYS A 78 2.19 -7.51 -9.10
N ASP A 79 3.14 -6.88 -9.76
CA ASP A 79 4.54 -7.30 -9.77
C ASP A 79 5.32 -6.78 -8.56
N ALA A 80 4.70 -5.97 -7.71
CA ALA A 80 5.36 -5.42 -6.52
C ALA A 80 5.70 -6.51 -5.51
N PRO A 81 6.69 -6.26 -4.63
CA PRO A 81 6.96 -7.16 -3.53
C PRO A 81 5.69 -7.40 -2.72
N SER A 82 5.46 -8.64 -2.31
CA SER A 82 4.25 -9.03 -1.60
C SER A 82 4.59 -9.65 -0.26
N ILE A 83 3.62 -9.62 0.64
CA ILE A 83 3.69 -10.30 1.92
C ILE A 83 2.51 -11.26 2.04
N GLY A 84 2.58 -12.15 3.03
CA GLY A 84 1.48 -13.06 3.30
C GLY A 84 0.24 -12.33 3.80
N THR A 85 -0.89 -13.03 3.75
CA THR A 85 -2.18 -12.44 4.15
C THR A 85 -2.28 -12.18 5.65
N ASP A 86 -1.30 -12.62 6.44
CA ASP A 86 -1.20 -12.24 7.86
C ASP A 86 -0.84 -10.76 8.03
N GLY A 87 -0.41 -10.08 6.96
CA GLY A 87 -0.12 -8.66 6.99
C GLY A 87 1.19 -8.29 7.66
N GLU A 88 2.09 -9.23 7.87
CA GLU A 88 3.36 -8.94 8.53
C GLU A 88 4.43 -8.55 7.53
N LEU A 89 4.92 -7.32 7.66
CA LEU A 89 6.03 -6.79 6.87
C LEU A 89 7.26 -6.70 7.76
N GLU A 90 8.32 -7.39 7.38
CA GLU A 90 9.61 -7.26 8.06
C GLU A 90 10.32 -5.99 7.60
N ALA A 91 11.06 -5.34 8.51
CA ALA A 91 11.76 -4.10 8.20
C ALA A 91 12.72 -4.27 7.01
N ALA A 92 13.35 -5.43 6.88
CA ALA A 92 14.25 -5.71 5.77
C ALA A 92 13.54 -5.72 4.40
N GLY A 93 12.21 -5.85 4.37
CA GLY A 93 11.45 -5.82 3.12
C GLY A 93 11.10 -4.41 2.65
N GLU A 94 11.25 -3.41 3.51
CA GLU A 94 10.85 -2.04 3.16
C GLU A 94 11.59 -1.45 1.96
N PRO A 95 12.94 -1.58 1.86
CA PRO A 95 13.65 -1.00 0.72
C PRO A 95 13.19 -1.52 -0.64
N GLY A 96 12.84 -2.81 -0.72
CA GLY A 96 12.35 -3.40 -1.96
C GLY A 96 11.02 -2.82 -2.41
N ILE A 97 10.14 -2.50 -1.48
CA ILE A 97 8.86 -1.87 -1.79
C ILE A 97 9.09 -0.47 -2.38
N TYR A 98 9.92 0.33 -1.73
CA TYR A 98 10.23 1.67 -2.23
C TYR A 98 10.92 1.59 -3.60
N GLY A 99 11.90 0.70 -3.75
CA GLY A 99 12.66 0.56 -5.00
C GLY A 99 11.80 0.12 -6.17
N HIS A 100 10.79 -0.72 -5.93
CA HIS A 100 9.90 -1.16 -6.99
C HIS A 100 9.19 0.01 -7.67
N TYR A 101 8.87 1.06 -6.90
CA TYR A 101 8.18 2.23 -7.40
C TYR A 101 9.12 3.41 -7.65
N GLY A 102 10.43 3.19 -7.61
CA GLY A 102 11.40 4.25 -7.85
C GLY A 102 11.44 5.33 -6.77
N LEU A 103 11.07 4.95 -5.55
CA LEU A 103 11.03 5.88 -4.43
C LEU A 103 12.27 5.74 -3.57
N ASP A 104 12.78 6.88 -3.07
CA ASP A 104 13.93 6.87 -2.18
C ASP A 104 13.58 6.27 -0.83
N TYR A 105 14.47 5.44 -0.30
CA TYR A 105 14.28 4.83 1.01
C TYR A 105 15.40 5.27 1.96
N GLN A 106 15.00 5.70 3.15
CA GLN A 106 15.92 6.02 4.23
C GLN A 106 15.36 5.48 5.53
N VAL A 107 16.19 4.76 6.29
CA VAL A 107 15.80 4.36 7.65
C VAL A 107 15.66 5.59 8.53
N GLY A 108 14.94 5.46 9.64
CA GLY A 108 14.83 6.54 10.60
C GLY A 108 16.17 6.90 11.23
N ALA A 109 16.25 8.03 11.93
CA ALA A 109 17.48 8.58 12.47
C ALA A 109 18.21 7.62 13.42
N ASN A 110 17.47 6.76 14.10
CA ASN A 110 18.02 5.76 15.01
C ASN A 110 17.93 4.35 14.45
N GLY A 111 17.78 4.20 13.12
CA GLY A 111 17.67 2.91 12.48
C GLY A 111 16.27 2.30 12.56
N GLU A 112 15.28 3.05 13.05
CA GLU A 112 13.91 2.54 13.13
C GLU A 112 13.30 2.40 11.74
N ARG A 113 12.32 1.51 11.63
CA ARG A 113 11.64 1.25 10.37
C ARG A 113 10.80 2.44 9.93
N ARG A 114 10.61 2.58 8.62
CA ARG A 114 9.87 3.70 8.04
C ARG A 114 8.37 3.46 7.91
N LEU A 115 7.93 2.22 7.86
CA LEU A 115 6.51 1.92 7.64
C LEU A 115 5.87 1.33 8.87
N GLY A 116 4.74 1.91 9.27
CA GLY A 116 3.91 1.40 10.34
C GLY A 116 2.52 1.09 9.81
N ARG A 117 1.93 -0.03 10.26
CA ARG A 117 0.59 -0.45 9.84
C ARG A 117 -0.48 0.22 10.69
N ARG A 118 -1.55 0.62 10.02
CA ARG A 118 -2.75 1.10 10.68
C ARG A 118 -3.92 0.15 10.48
#